data_b79f5879acf55ea5a6c22df4ae95f85e
#
_entry.id   b79f5879acf55ea5a6c22df4ae95f85e
#
_cell.length_a   1.000
_cell.length_b   1.000
_cell.length_c   1.000
_cell.angle_alpha   90.00
_cell.angle_beta   90.00
_cell.angle_gamma   90.00
#
_symmetry.space_group_name_H-M   'P 1'
#
loop_
_entity.id
_entity.type
_entity.pdbx_description
1 polymer ?
#
loop_
_entity_poly.entity_id
_entity_poly.type
_entity_poly.pdbx_seq_one_letter_code
_entity_poly.pdbx_strand_id
1 'polypeptide(L)'
;MKYFTSAPIALYNSDISSYIPGDAVEISDEVYDALIAGQEAGKNITADSNGLPVLAEPAQPTHDELVAASELMKQHLIDAAMASISLIQLKLQAGRKLTQAETTRLNSVLDYIDAVTVTDTSTAPDVIWPELPEA
;
A
#
# COMPACT_ATOMS: atom_id res chain seq x y z
N MET A 1 -15.51 -17.43 -28.67
CA MET A 1 -15.31 -16.05 -29.13
C MET A 1 -15.18 -15.12 -27.93
N LYS A 2 -14.32 -14.15 -28.03
CA LYS A 2 -14.04 -13.21 -26.95
C LYS A 2 -14.58 -11.84 -27.29
N TYR A 3 -15.10 -11.13 -26.30
CA TYR A 3 -15.74 -9.83 -26.47
C TYR A 3 -15.29 -8.85 -25.38
N PHE A 4 -15.37 -7.58 -25.69
CA PHE A 4 -15.01 -6.49 -24.79
C PHE A 4 -16.08 -5.41 -24.79
N THR A 5 -16.38 -4.87 -23.60
CA THR A 5 -17.21 -3.67 -23.46
C THR A 5 -16.41 -2.56 -22.80
N SER A 6 -16.73 -1.31 -23.15
CA SER A 6 -16.04 -0.12 -22.62
C SER A 6 -16.82 0.58 -21.50
N ALA A 7 -18.10 0.27 -21.35
CA ALA A 7 -18.95 0.91 -20.35
C ALA A 7 -20.04 -0.05 -19.85
N PRO A 8 -19.80 -0.82 -18.79
CA PRO A 8 -18.56 -0.91 -18.00
C PRO A 8 -17.45 -1.67 -18.73
N ILE A 9 -16.21 -1.47 -18.31
CA ILE A 9 -15.07 -2.21 -18.85
C ILE A 9 -15.16 -3.66 -18.39
N ALA A 10 -15.34 -4.57 -19.33
CA ALA A 10 -15.48 -5.99 -19.04
C ALA A 10 -15.06 -6.85 -20.22
N LEU A 11 -14.61 -8.06 -19.92
CA LEU A 11 -14.28 -9.09 -20.91
C LEU A 11 -15.29 -10.23 -20.80
N TYR A 12 -15.67 -10.75 -21.96
CA TYR A 12 -16.63 -11.86 -22.06
C TYR A 12 -16.06 -12.96 -22.95
N ASN A 13 -16.46 -14.19 -22.64
CA ASN A 13 -16.13 -15.37 -23.45
C ASN A 13 -17.43 -16.11 -23.72
N SER A 14 -17.83 -16.22 -25.01
CA SER A 14 -19.09 -16.85 -25.40
C SER A 14 -19.18 -18.33 -25.00
N ASP A 15 -18.04 -18.98 -24.77
CA ASP A 15 -18.02 -20.40 -24.38
C ASP A 15 -18.43 -20.61 -22.91
N ILE A 16 -18.31 -19.56 -22.08
CA ILE A 16 -18.59 -19.66 -20.64
C ILE A 16 -19.59 -18.60 -20.15
N SER A 17 -19.78 -17.52 -20.89
CA SER A 17 -20.69 -16.43 -20.52
C SER A 17 -22.09 -16.71 -21.02
N SER A 18 -23.07 -16.70 -20.13
CA SER A 18 -24.47 -16.90 -20.47
C SER A 18 -25.12 -15.67 -21.13
N TYR A 19 -24.47 -14.51 -20.98
CA TYR A 19 -24.95 -13.25 -21.54
C TYR A 19 -23.77 -12.41 -22.04
N ILE A 20 -23.92 -11.87 -23.24
CA ILE A 20 -22.96 -10.93 -23.83
C ILE A 20 -23.75 -9.70 -24.26
N PRO A 21 -23.41 -8.49 -23.77
CA PRO A 21 -24.11 -7.27 -24.18
C PRO A 21 -24.08 -7.05 -25.72
N GLY A 22 -25.12 -6.45 -26.24
CA GLY A 22 -25.22 -6.18 -27.68
C GLY A 22 -24.21 -5.15 -28.19
N ASP A 23 -23.66 -4.34 -27.33
CA ASP A 23 -22.61 -3.35 -27.64
C ASP A 23 -21.18 -3.90 -27.46
N ALA A 24 -21.05 -5.18 -27.11
CA ALA A 24 -19.74 -5.82 -26.96
C ALA A 24 -19.04 -5.93 -28.31
N VAL A 25 -17.75 -5.67 -28.33
CA VAL A 25 -16.90 -5.74 -29.50
C VAL A 25 -16.13 -7.06 -29.49
N GLU A 26 -16.15 -7.77 -30.62
CA GLU A 26 -15.37 -9.01 -30.74
C GLU A 26 -13.88 -8.70 -30.76
N ILE A 27 -13.12 -9.45 -29.97
CA ILE A 27 -11.66 -9.37 -29.92
C ILE A 27 -11.08 -10.76 -30.19
N SER A 28 -9.82 -10.81 -30.62
CA SER A 28 -9.14 -12.09 -30.87
C SER A 28 -8.78 -12.75 -29.52
N ASP A 29 -8.59 -14.07 -29.56
CA ASP A 29 -8.11 -14.82 -28.38
C ASP A 29 -6.74 -14.30 -27.91
N GLU A 30 -5.87 -13.94 -28.85
CA GLU A 30 -4.57 -13.36 -28.54
C GLU A 30 -4.68 -12.06 -27.77
N VAL A 31 -5.58 -11.17 -28.18
CA VAL A 31 -5.83 -9.90 -27.48
C VAL A 31 -6.42 -10.18 -26.09
N TYR A 32 -7.38 -11.06 -25.98
CA TYR A 32 -7.98 -11.45 -24.71
C TYR A 32 -6.91 -11.96 -23.72
N ASP A 33 -6.08 -12.90 -24.18
CA ASP A 33 -5.04 -13.50 -23.34
C ASP A 33 -3.99 -12.44 -22.93
N ALA A 34 -3.63 -11.52 -23.82
CA ALA A 34 -2.70 -10.44 -23.52
C ALA A 34 -3.27 -9.47 -22.47
N LEU A 35 -4.57 -9.19 -22.54
CA LEU A 35 -5.25 -8.33 -21.55
C LEU A 35 -5.28 -8.97 -20.17
N ILE A 36 -5.59 -10.26 -20.09
CA ILE A 36 -5.60 -10.99 -18.83
C ILE A 36 -4.19 -11.04 -18.23
N ALA A 37 -3.19 -11.36 -19.04
CA ALA A 37 -1.80 -11.39 -18.59
C ALA A 37 -1.32 -10.01 -18.08
N GLY A 38 -1.69 -8.93 -18.77
CA GLY A 38 -1.36 -7.57 -18.35
C GLY A 38 -2.04 -7.20 -17.05
N GLN A 39 -3.31 -7.58 -16.87
CA GLN A 39 -4.05 -7.34 -15.64
C GLN A 39 -3.42 -8.09 -14.45
N GLU A 40 -3.01 -9.32 -14.64
CA GLU A 40 -2.29 -10.10 -13.63
C GLU A 40 -0.94 -9.48 -13.27
N ALA A 41 -0.33 -8.77 -14.22
CA ALA A 41 0.92 -8.03 -14.00
C ALA A 41 0.71 -6.66 -13.33
N GLY A 42 -0.53 -6.28 -13.01
CA GLY A 42 -0.84 -5.03 -12.32
C GLY A 42 -1.26 -3.87 -13.23
N LYS A 43 -1.38 -4.11 -14.54
CA LYS A 43 -1.85 -3.07 -15.47
C LYS A 43 -3.37 -3.00 -15.46
N ASN A 44 -3.90 -1.86 -15.89
CA ASN A 44 -5.33 -1.63 -16.00
C ASN A 44 -5.80 -1.78 -17.44
N ILE A 45 -6.97 -2.39 -17.63
CA ILE A 45 -7.62 -2.46 -18.93
C ILE A 45 -8.46 -1.19 -19.09
N THR A 46 -8.25 -0.47 -20.18
CA THR A 46 -9.02 0.72 -20.54
C THR A 46 -9.50 0.61 -21.98
N ALA A 47 -10.31 1.57 -22.43
CA ALA A 47 -10.75 1.65 -23.80
C ALA A 47 -10.07 2.81 -24.51
N ASP A 48 -9.67 2.60 -25.77
CA ASP A 48 -9.15 3.68 -26.60
C ASP A 48 -10.30 4.51 -27.20
N SER A 49 -9.98 5.49 -28.05
CA SER A 49 -10.97 6.36 -28.67
C SER A 49 -11.91 5.62 -29.63
N ASN A 50 -11.56 4.41 -30.06
CA ASN A 50 -12.38 3.56 -30.93
C ASN A 50 -13.20 2.54 -30.15
N GLY A 51 -13.11 2.54 -28.82
CA GLY A 51 -13.80 1.58 -27.95
C GLY A 51 -13.14 0.22 -27.87
N LEU A 52 -11.88 0.11 -28.31
CA LEU A 52 -11.10 -1.13 -28.24
C LEU A 52 -10.31 -1.20 -26.94
N PRO A 53 -10.06 -2.42 -26.40
CA PRO A 53 -9.32 -2.57 -25.16
C PRO A 53 -7.84 -2.29 -25.33
N VAL A 54 -7.26 -1.57 -24.36
CA VAL A 54 -5.83 -1.30 -24.27
C VAL A 54 -5.38 -1.47 -22.83
N LEU A 55 -4.11 -1.80 -22.65
CA LEU A 55 -3.50 -1.87 -21.32
C LEU A 55 -2.87 -0.51 -20.98
N ALA A 56 -3.14 -0.03 -19.78
CA ALA A 56 -2.58 1.21 -19.26
C ALA A 56 -1.75 0.91 -18.00
N GLU A 57 -0.67 1.66 -17.81
CA GLU A 57 0.10 1.58 -16.58
C GLU A 57 -0.76 2.03 -15.39
N PRO A 58 -0.61 1.40 -14.21
CA PRO A 58 -1.35 1.84 -13.04
C PRO A 58 -1.00 3.29 -12.70
N ALA A 59 -1.99 4.02 -12.19
CA ALA A 59 -1.77 5.40 -11.76
C ALA A 59 -0.72 5.45 -10.67
N GLN A 60 0.28 6.34 -10.81
CA GLN A 60 1.29 6.55 -9.79
C GLN A 60 0.69 7.37 -8.64
N PRO A 61 1.06 7.05 -7.38
CA PRO A 61 0.62 7.87 -6.25
C PRO A 61 1.10 9.32 -6.40
N THR A 62 0.27 10.27 -6.01
CA THR A 62 0.66 11.67 -5.97
C THR A 62 1.64 11.92 -4.82
N HIS A 63 2.37 13.06 -4.86
CA HIS A 63 3.25 13.44 -3.75
C HIS A 63 2.48 13.53 -2.43
N ASP A 64 1.27 14.11 -2.44
CA ASP A 64 0.44 14.22 -1.25
C ASP A 64 0.03 12.84 -0.70
N GLU A 65 -0.27 11.89 -1.57
CA GLU A 65 -0.56 10.51 -1.17
C GLU A 65 0.66 9.83 -0.54
N LEU A 66 1.85 10.06 -1.09
CA LEU A 66 3.09 9.52 -0.56
C LEU A 66 3.42 10.12 0.82
N VAL A 67 3.20 11.43 0.99
CA VAL A 67 3.36 12.10 2.29
C VAL A 67 2.37 11.54 3.31
N ALA A 68 1.10 11.36 2.93
CA ALA A 68 0.08 10.79 3.81
C ALA A 68 0.43 9.36 4.24
N ALA A 69 0.93 8.54 3.33
CA ALA A 69 1.40 7.19 3.64
C ALA A 69 2.59 7.21 4.62
N SER A 70 3.51 8.17 4.45
CA SER A 70 4.66 8.35 5.34
C SER A 70 4.24 8.81 6.73
N GLU A 71 3.23 9.69 6.83
CA GLU A 71 2.68 10.11 8.12
C GLU A 71 2.01 8.94 8.85
N LEU A 72 1.29 8.07 8.13
CA LEU A 72 0.74 6.85 8.68
C LEU A 72 1.84 5.91 9.19
N MET A 73 2.92 5.75 8.42
CA MET A 73 4.07 4.96 8.82
C MET A 73 4.70 5.52 10.09
N LYS A 74 4.86 6.84 10.20
CA LYS A 74 5.36 7.54 11.38
C LYS A 74 4.55 7.15 12.61
N GLN A 75 3.22 7.27 12.53
CA GLN A 75 2.33 6.92 13.63
C GLN A 75 2.44 5.45 14.01
N HIS A 76 2.52 4.57 13.00
CA HIS A 76 2.69 3.13 13.21
C HIS A 76 3.99 2.80 13.94
N LEU A 77 5.09 3.45 13.56
CA LEU A 77 6.39 3.25 14.21
C LEU A 77 6.37 3.70 15.68
N ILE A 78 5.72 4.84 15.95
CA ILE A 78 5.56 5.35 17.33
C ILE A 78 4.73 4.38 18.16
N ASP A 79 3.59 3.92 17.65
CA ASP A 79 2.69 3.00 18.35
C ASP A 79 3.40 1.68 18.66
N ALA A 80 4.13 1.13 17.68
CA ALA A 80 4.89 -0.10 17.87
C ALA A 80 5.99 0.06 18.93
N ALA A 81 6.69 1.21 18.93
CA ALA A 81 7.71 1.50 19.91
C ALA A 81 7.11 1.60 21.32
N MET A 82 5.98 2.29 21.48
CA MET A 82 5.28 2.37 22.75
C MET A 82 4.82 1.01 23.24
N ALA A 83 4.30 0.17 22.36
CA ALA A 83 3.88 -1.18 22.70
C ALA A 83 5.05 -2.03 23.19
N SER A 84 6.26 -1.81 22.65
CA SER A 84 7.46 -2.58 23.03
C SER A 84 7.92 -2.32 24.47
N ILE A 85 7.52 -1.18 25.06
CA ILE A 85 7.87 -0.81 26.43
C ILE A 85 6.65 -0.77 27.37
N SER A 86 5.54 -1.36 26.95
CA SER A 86 4.30 -1.31 27.74
C SER A 86 4.46 -1.92 29.14
N LEU A 87 5.21 -3.02 29.27
CA LEU A 87 5.48 -3.63 30.57
C LEU A 87 6.32 -2.71 31.47
N ILE A 88 7.30 -2.03 30.90
CA ILE A 88 8.13 -1.06 31.63
C ILE A 88 7.26 0.09 32.15
N GLN A 89 6.36 0.61 31.31
CA GLN A 89 5.40 1.65 31.71
C GLN A 89 4.51 1.17 32.85
N LEU A 90 4.03 -0.06 32.79
CA LEU A 90 3.19 -0.64 33.82
C LEU A 90 3.93 -0.77 35.15
N LYS A 91 5.19 -1.15 35.13
CA LYS A 91 6.06 -1.20 36.33
C LYS A 91 6.23 0.18 36.97
N LEU A 92 6.44 1.21 36.14
CA LEU A 92 6.53 2.59 36.62
C LEU A 92 5.23 3.05 37.27
N GLN A 93 4.09 2.76 36.65
CA GLN A 93 2.78 3.10 37.21
C GLN A 93 2.50 2.40 38.54
N ALA A 94 3.02 1.18 38.69
CA ALA A 94 2.90 0.41 39.92
C ALA A 94 3.90 0.84 41.03
N GLY A 95 4.76 1.81 40.73
CA GLY A 95 5.77 2.30 41.69
C GLY A 95 6.98 1.38 41.83
N ARG A 96 7.19 0.45 40.93
CA ARG A 96 8.31 -0.47 40.93
C ARG A 96 9.58 0.19 40.41
N LYS A 97 10.72 -0.23 40.91
CA LYS A 97 12.02 0.19 40.39
C LYS A 97 12.35 -0.61 39.13
N LEU A 98 12.89 0.06 38.13
CA LEU A 98 13.38 -0.57 36.92
C LEU A 98 14.79 -1.09 37.11
N THR A 99 15.13 -2.18 36.44
CA THR A 99 16.52 -2.63 36.33
C THR A 99 17.30 -1.67 35.44
N GLN A 100 18.64 -1.74 35.49
CA GLN A 100 19.50 -0.91 34.66
C GLN A 100 19.18 -1.19 33.14
N ALA A 101 18.99 -2.43 32.77
CA ALA A 101 18.65 -2.81 31.39
C ALA A 101 17.30 -2.21 30.99
N GLU A 102 16.31 -2.25 31.86
CA GLU A 102 14.98 -1.66 31.59
C GLU A 102 15.05 -0.15 31.45
N THR A 103 15.82 0.53 32.30
CA THR A 103 16.01 1.98 32.20
C THR A 103 16.70 2.36 30.89
N THR A 104 17.74 1.63 30.50
CA THR A 104 18.45 1.84 29.24
C THR A 104 17.50 1.63 28.06
N ARG A 105 16.71 0.56 28.06
CA ARG A 105 15.72 0.25 27.03
C ARG A 105 14.68 1.37 26.91
N LEU A 106 14.15 1.81 28.05
CA LEU A 106 13.15 2.88 28.08
C LEU A 106 13.69 4.16 27.45
N ASN A 107 14.89 4.58 27.84
CA ASN A 107 15.51 5.79 27.30
C ASN A 107 15.80 5.67 25.81
N SER A 108 16.28 4.52 25.35
CA SER A 108 16.54 4.27 23.94
C SER A 108 15.26 4.34 23.10
N VAL A 109 14.17 3.78 23.61
CA VAL A 109 12.87 3.81 22.90
C VAL A 109 12.28 5.22 22.89
N LEU A 110 12.40 5.96 23.99
CA LEU A 110 11.95 7.35 24.06
C LEU A 110 12.73 8.23 23.06
N ASP A 111 14.06 8.05 22.99
CA ASP A 111 14.88 8.76 22.01
C ASP A 111 14.48 8.42 20.57
N TYR A 112 14.16 7.15 20.31
CA TYR A 112 13.67 6.72 19.00
C TYR A 112 12.34 7.38 18.66
N ILE A 113 11.39 7.41 19.60
CA ILE A 113 10.08 8.05 19.40
C ILE A 113 10.27 9.55 19.10
N ASP A 114 11.14 10.22 19.84
CA ASP A 114 11.45 11.63 19.58
C ASP A 114 12.02 11.83 18.18
N ALA A 115 12.95 10.97 17.77
CA ALA A 115 13.55 11.03 16.44
C ALA A 115 12.51 10.78 15.33
N VAL A 116 11.61 9.82 15.52
CA VAL A 116 10.52 9.55 14.55
C VAL A 116 9.57 10.75 14.49
N THR A 117 9.23 11.33 15.64
CA THR A 117 8.30 12.46 15.71
C THR A 117 8.79 13.66 14.90
N VAL A 118 10.10 13.91 14.87
CA VAL A 118 10.68 15.03 14.11
C VAL A 118 11.11 14.66 12.69
N THR A 119 10.90 13.42 12.27
CA THR A 119 11.27 12.98 10.93
C THR A 119 10.45 13.73 9.88
N ASP A 120 11.14 14.27 8.88
CA ASP A 120 10.51 15.01 7.78
C ASP A 120 9.94 14.05 6.75
N THR A 121 8.63 14.09 6.55
CA THR A 121 7.92 13.28 5.55
C THR A 121 7.68 14.01 4.23
N SER A 122 8.02 15.29 4.16
CA SER A 122 7.79 16.11 2.96
C SER A 122 8.61 15.64 1.75
N THR A 123 9.67 14.86 1.99
CA THR A 123 10.53 14.30 0.95
C THR A 123 10.04 12.93 0.44
N ALA A 124 8.87 12.47 0.89
CA ALA A 124 8.36 11.17 0.49
C ALA A 124 8.41 10.95 -1.03
N PRO A 125 8.75 9.76 -1.52
CA PRO A 125 9.00 8.53 -0.75
C PRO A 125 10.39 8.41 -0.10
N ASP A 126 11.26 9.39 -0.28
CA ASP A 126 12.66 9.36 0.18
C ASP A 126 12.81 9.80 1.65
N VAL A 127 11.98 9.27 2.52
CA VAL A 127 12.00 9.57 3.96
C VAL A 127 13.10 8.76 4.64
N ILE A 128 13.94 9.43 5.43
CA ILE A 128 15.00 8.78 6.20
C ILE A 128 14.46 8.47 7.60
N TRP A 129 14.19 7.20 7.86
CA TRP A 129 13.65 6.76 9.14
C TRP A 129 14.79 6.48 10.14
N PRO A 130 14.61 6.85 11.43
CA PRO A 130 15.57 6.46 12.47
C PRO A 130 15.65 4.95 12.62
N GLU A 131 16.80 4.46 13.04
CA GLU A 131 16.98 3.04 13.33
C GLU A 131 16.29 2.66 14.64
N LEU A 132 15.63 1.51 14.64
CA LEU A 132 14.98 0.96 15.81
C LEU A 132 16.07 0.54 16.82
N PRO A 133 15.94 0.90 18.12
CA PRO A 133 16.89 0.44 19.12
C PRO A 133 16.91 -1.08 19.23
N GLU A 134 18.08 -1.63 19.44
CA GLU A 134 18.23 -3.07 19.70
C GLU A 134 17.53 -3.46 20.99
N ALA A 135 16.94 -4.65 20.99
CA ALA A 135 16.22 -5.18 22.14
C ALA A 135 17.17 -5.61 23.26
#